data_94c7154d30b465b97c2026f1559c2d2d
#
_entry.id   94c7154d30b465b97c2026f1559c2d2d
#
_cell.length_a   1.000
_cell.length_b   1.000
_cell.length_c   1.000
_cell.angle_alpha   90.00
_cell.angle_beta   90.00
_cell.angle_gamma   90.00
#
_symmetry.space_group_name_H-M   'P 1'
#
loop_
_entity.id
_entity.type
_entity.pdbx_description
1 polymer ?
#
loop_
_entity_poly.entity_id
_entity_poly.type
_entity_poly.pdbx_seq_one_letter_code
_entity_poly.pdbx_strand_id
1 'polypeptide(L)'
;MVELNERIIEWFVGSILAKRFNQPAPIPACHREWWKLCTGPDRFVAIAAPRGHAKSTAITHSYTLACLLFRQRSFALIVSDTETQAVLFLQDIKKELADNEDLSELFGLAKDHKGQIKFIKETESDLIVEFEDGHQFRVMAKGSEQKVRGLKWGSKRPDLIVCDDLENDEIVLNRDRREKFKKWFFGALVPCRAENGVVRVVGTVLHLDSLLNNLMPVEYDKQTVFEDLKVYSNRRTLWKSIKYMAHTRDWTVALWPAYKPLEEMRNMYDDYFSKGLSDVYYQEMLNTPIDESNA
;
A
#
# COMPACT_ATOMS: atom_id res chain seq x y z
N MET A 1 -10.08 -19.02 14.75
CA MET A 1 -9.36 -17.84 14.21
C MET A 1 -10.30 -17.17 13.22
N VAL A 2 -10.56 -15.86 13.34
CA VAL A 2 -11.46 -15.12 12.42
C VAL A 2 -10.73 -14.94 11.11
N GLU A 3 -11.34 -15.33 9.98
CA GLU A 3 -10.78 -15.09 8.65
C GLU A 3 -10.96 -13.62 8.27
N LEU A 4 -9.84 -12.95 7.98
CA LEU A 4 -9.83 -11.53 7.66
C LEU A 4 -10.44 -11.26 6.28
N ASN A 5 -11.36 -10.30 6.21
CA ASN A 5 -11.97 -9.82 4.97
C ASN A 5 -12.17 -8.30 5.02
N GLU A 6 -12.65 -7.73 3.92
CA GLU A 6 -12.85 -6.28 3.79
C GLU A 6 -13.79 -5.69 4.86
N ARG A 7 -14.81 -6.41 5.28
CA ARG A 7 -15.78 -5.93 6.29
C ARG A 7 -15.16 -5.86 7.67
N ILE A 8 -14.33 -6.84 8.01
CA ILE A 8 -13.60 -6.86 9.29
C ILE A 8 -12.57 -5.72 9.31
N ILE A 9 -11.86 -5.48 8.19
CA ILE A 9 -10.92 -4.35 8.11
C ILE A 9 -11.68 -3.02 8.18
N GLU A 10 -12.80 -2.88 7.51
CA GLU A 10 -13.64 -1.67 7.58
C GLU A 10 -14.08 -1.38 9.03
N TRP A 11 -14.56 -2.41 9.73
CA TRP A 11 -14.91 -2.28 11.15
C TRP A 11 -13.68 -1.92 11.99
N PHE A 12 -12.56 -2.58 11.78
CA PHE A 12 -11.31 -2.31 12.51
C PHE A 12 -10.86 -0.86 12.33
N VAL A 13 -10.86 -0.36 11.10
CA VAL A 13 -10.50 1.03 10.78
C VAL A 13 -11.51 2.02 11.36
N GLY A 14 -12.81 1.77 11.18
CA GLY A 14 -13.87 2.68 11.60
C GLY A 14 -14.18 2.69 13.10
N SER A 15 -13.75 1.64 13.83
CA SER A 15 -14.03 1.51 15.28
C SER A 15 -12.75 1.60 16.12
N ILE A 16 -11.72 0.82 15.78
CA ILE A 16 -10.51 0.71 16.60
C ILE A 16 -9.48 1.77 16.24
N LEU A 17 -9.28 2.05 14.94
CA LEU A 17 -8.32 3.03 14.46
C LEU A 17 -8.91 4.44 14.29
N ALA A 18 -10.22 4.62 14.49
CA ALA A 18 -10.91 5.87 14.17
C ALA A 18 -10.32 7.11 14.87
N LYS A 19 -9.84 6.94 16.11
CA LYS A 19 -9.30 8.04 16.95
C LYS A 19 -8.01 8.66 16.38
N ARG A 20 -7.30 7.95 15.49
CA ARG A 20 -6.04 8.46 14.89
C ARG A 20 -6.25 9.50 13.79
N PHE A 21 -7.45 9.55 13.20
CA PHE A 21 -7.70 10.38 12.03
C PHE A 21 -8.01 11.83 12.42
N ASN A 22 -7.14 12.76 12.01
CA ASN A 22 -7.33 14.19 12.25
C ASN A 22 -8.48 14.78 11.44
N GLN A 23 -8.75 14.19 10.28
CA GLN A 23 -9.84 14.59 9.39
C GLN A 23 -10.66 13.35 9.03
N PRO A 24 -11.56 12.91 9.90
CA PRO A 24 -12.37 11.75 9.66
C PRO A 24 -13.29 12.00 8.46
N ALA A 25 -13.22 11.11 7.48
CA ALA A 25 -14.12 11.08 6.34
C ALA A 25 -14.72 9.68 6.21
N PRO A 26 -15.92 9.53 5.63
CA PRO A 26 -16.49 8.21 5.38
C PRO A 26 -15.52 7.34 4.57
N ILE A 27 -15.39 6.09 4.95
CA ILE A 27 -14.55 5.13 4.25
C ILE A 27 -15.08 4.96 2.82
N PRO A 28 -14.29 5.26 1.78
CA PRO A 28 -14.76 5.19 0.40
C PRO A 28 -14.88 3.75 -0.09
N ALA A 29 -15.69 3.55 -1.12
CA ALA A 29 -15.87 2.24 -1.76
C ALA A 29 -14.54 1.65 -2.27
N CYS A 30 -13.63 2.49 -2.77
CA CYS A 30 -12.32 2.04 -3.26
C CYS A 30 -11.46 1.40 -2.17
N HIS A 31 -11.48 1.91 -0.92
CA HIS A 31 -10.74 1.27 0.19
C HIS A 31 -11.30 -0.12 0.51
N ARG A 32 -12.62 -0.30 0.53
CA ARG A 32 -13.25 -1.63 0.70
C ARG A 32 -12.82 -2.59 -0.41
N GLU A 33 -12.76 -2.11 -1.64
CA GLU A 33 -12.33 -2.89 -2.79
C GLU A 33 -10.84 -3.25 -2.69
N TRP A 34 -9.97 -2.33 -2.26
CA TRP A 34 -8.56 -2.63 -2.01
C TRP A 34 -8.39 -3.71 -0.94
N TRP A 35 -9.11 -3.61 0.18
CA TRP A 35 -9.07 -4.63 1.22
C TRP A 35 -9.60 -5.98 0.73
N LYS A 36 -10.67 -5.98 -0.06
CA LYS A 36 -11.21 -7.19 -0.68
C LYS A 36 -10.17 -7.86 -1.60
N LEU A 37 -9.46 -7.09 -2.42
CA LEU A 37 -8.37 -7.60 -3.24
C LEU A 37 -7.23 -8.15 -2.39
N CYS A 38 -6.81 -7.40 -1.36
CA CYS A 38 -5.69 -7.78 -0.50
C CYS A 38 -5.98 -8.99 0.40
N THR A 39 -7.24 -9.22 0.81
CA THR A 39 -7.65 -10.38 1.61
C THR A 39 -8.09 -11.56 0.75
N GLY A 40 -8.24 -11.38 -0.55
CA GLY A 40 -8.58 -12.43 -1.51
C GLY A 40 -7.47 -13.48 -1.68
N PRO A 41 -7.72 -14.50 -2.52
CA PRO A 41 -6.82 -15.64 -2.70
C PRO A 41 -5.54 -15.31 -3.48
N ASP A 42 -5.48 -14.13 -4.11
CA ASP A 42 -4.35 -13.75 -4.96
C ASP A 42 -3.10 -13.44 -4.14
N ARG A 43 -2.00 -14.13 -4.45
CA ARG A 43 -0.73 -13.92 -3.75
C ARG A 43 -0.07 -12.59 -4.09
N PHE A 44 -0.32 -12.09 -5.28
CA PHE A 44 0.28 -10.87 -5.82
C PHE A 44 -0.82 -9.89 -6.22
N VAL A 45 -0.86 -8.76 -5.53
CA VAL A 45 -1.84 -7.70 -5.79
C VAL A 45 -1.10 -6.38 -6.01
N ALA A 46 -1.46 -5.66 -7.07
CA ALA A 46 -0.94 -4.34 -7.36
C ALA A 46 -2.08 -3.34 -7.53
N ILE A 47 -2.00 -2.21 -6.84
CA ILE A 47 -3.02 -1.17 -6.81
C ILE A 47 -2.36 0.17 -7.18
N ALA A 48 -2.75 0.74 -8.31
CA ALA A 48 -2.43 2.11 -8.65
C ALA A 48 -3.59 3.02 -8.23
N ALA A 49 -3.32 3.92 -7.30
CA ALA A 49 -4.33 4.83 -6.77
C ALA A 49 -3.84 6.28 -6.81
N PRO A 50 -4.75 7.25 -7.00
CA PRO A 50 -4.39 8.66 -7.10
C PRO A 50 -3.74 9.17 -5.82
N ARG A 51 -2.91 10.20 -5.96
CA ARG A 51 -2.33 10.89 -4.81
C ARG A 51 -3.42 11.48 -3.92
N GLY A 52 -3.19 11.47 -2.59
CA GLY A 52 -4.12 12.05 -1.62
C GLY A 52 -5.37 11.20 -1.33
N HIS A 53 -5.46 9.96 -1.84
CA HIS A 53 -6.57 9.05 -1.56
C HIS A 53 -6.27 8.04 -0.43
N ALA A 54 -5.33 8.39 0.45
CA ALA A 54 -4.98 7.64 1.67
C ALA A 54 -4.59 6.17 1.45
N LYS A 55 -3.95 5.85 0.30
CA LYS A 55 -3.50 4.49 -0.04
C LYS A 55 -2.58 3.89 1.03
N SER A 56 -1.60 4.65 1.51
CA SER A 56 -0.66 4.21 2.54
C SER A 56 -1.37 3.96 3.89
N THR A 57 -2.32 4.81 4.25
CA THR A 57 -3.14 4.62 5.45
C THR A 57 -4.01 3.37 5.35
N ALA A 58 -4.65 3.16 4.21
CA ALA A 58 -5.55 2.01 4.02
C ALA A 58 -4.80 0.68 3.93
N ILE A 59 -3.66 0.63 3.23
CA ILE A 59 -2.93 -0.62 2.96
C ILE A 59 -1.70 -0.76 3.86
N THR A 60 -0.74 0.16 3.75
CA THR A 60 0.56 0.01 4.44
C THR A 60 0.40 0.04 5.95
N HIS A 61 -0.52 0.85 6.48
CA HIS A 61 -0.84 0.89 7.89
C HIS A 61 -1.97 -0.08 8.27
N SER A 62 -3.21 0.19 7.86
CA SER A 62 -4.40 -0.48 8.41
C SER A 62 -4.50 -1.95 8.02
N TYR A 63 -4.30 -2.29 6.74
CA TYR A 63 -4.32 -3.68 6.29
C TYR A 63 -3.16 -4.48 6.91
N THR A 64 -1.96 -3.91 6.98
CA THR A 64 -0.81 -4.59 7.60
C THR A 64 -1.07 -4.88 9.08
N LEU A 65 -1.53 -3.90 9.85
CA LEU A 65 -1.93 -4.10 11.25
C LEU A 65 -3.00 -5.16 11.40
N ALA A 66 -4.06 -5.10 10.58
CA ALA A 66 -5.11 -6.11 10.62
C ALA A 66 -4.57 -7.51 10.36
N CYS A 67 -3.71 -7.71 9.35
CA CYS A 67 -3.09 -9.01 9.07
C CYS A 67 -2.30 -9.57 10.26
N LEU A 68 -1.60 -8.72 10.99
CA LEU A 68 -0.76 -9.11 12.12
C LEU A 68 -1.59 -9.37 13.39
N LEU A 69 -2.50 -8.47 13.72
CA LEU A 69 -3.32 -8.54 14.92
C LEU A 69 -4.36 -9.67 14.86
N PHE A 70 -4.97 -9.91 13.70
CA PHE A 70 -5.85 -11.07 13.47
C PHE A 70 -5.08 -12.35 13.17
N ARG A 71 -3.74 -12.34 13.30
CA ARG A 71 -2.83 -13.50 13.18
C ARG A 71 -2.91 -14.21 11.81
N GLN A 72 -3.29 -13.48 10.77
CA GLN A 72 -3.26 -14.00 9.39
C GLN A 72 -1.82 -14.06 8.86
N ARG A 73 -0.97 -13.18 9.35
CA ARG A 73 0.45 -13.04 9.01
C ARG A 73 1.27 -12.85 10.29
N SER A 74 2.54 -13.22 10.23
CA SER A 74 3.43 -13.12 11.37
C SER A 74 4.69 -12.32 11.13
N PHE A 75 5.08 -12.11 9.88
CA PHE A 75 6.28 -11.34 9.54
C PHE A 75 6.01 -10.43 8.32
N ALA A 76 5.73 -9.15 8.59
CA ALA A 76 5.54 -8.13 7.58
C ALA A 76 6.87 -7.43 7.23
N LEU A 77 7.13 -7.26 5.93
CA LEU A 77 8.20 -6.43 5.38
C LEU A 77 7.57 -5.27 4.63
N ILE A 78 7.78 -4.05 5.12
CA ILE A 78 7.37 -2.81 4.47
C ILE A 78 8.54 -2.28 3.66
N VAL A 79 8.30 -1.98 2.39
CA VAL A 79 9.31 -1.46 1.47
C VAL A 79 8.79 -0.19 0.79
N SER A 80 9.60 0.86 0.76
CA SER A 80 9.31 2.11 0.05
C SER A 80 10.51 2.52 -0.80
N ASP A 81 10.41 3.62 -1.55
CA ASP A 81 11.52 4.14 -2.36
C ASP A 81 12.78 4.36 -1.53
N THR A 82 12.64 4.90 -0.32
CA THR A 82 13.72 5.12 0.64
C THR A 82 13.49 4.37 1.96
N GLU A 83 14.58 4.06 2.67
CA GLU A 83 14.51 3.49 4.01
C GLU A 83 13.83 4.44 4.99
N THR A 84 14.11 5.73 4.88
CA THR A 84 13.50 6.76 5.72
C THR A 84 11.98 6.75 5.61
N GLN A 85 11.43 6.66 4.40
CA GLN A 85 9.97 6.58 4.19
C GLN A 85 9.40 5.29 4.75
N ALA A 86 10.06 4.15 4.53
CA ALA A 86 9.61 2.87 5.08
C ALA A 86 9.64 2.86 6.63
N VAL A 87 10.63 3.50 7.23
CA VAL A 87 10.74 3.68 8.69
C VAL A 87 9.59 4.54 9.22
N LEU A 88 9.18 5.60 8.53
CA LEU A 88 8.02 6.41 8.94
C LEU A 88 6.74 5.56 9.02
N PHE A 89 6.50 4.68 8.06
CA PHE A 89 5.36 3.76 8.11
C PHE A 89 5.45 2.79 9.30
N LEU A 90 6.64 2.27 9.60
CA LEU A 90 6.85 1.41 10.76
C LEU A 90 6.62 2.17 12.08
N GLN A 91 7.08 3.43 12.18
CA GLN A 91 6.87 4.26 13.35
C GLN A 91 5.38 4.60 13.57
N ASP A 92 4.63 4.79 12.50
CA ASP A 92 3.16 4.96 12.58
C ASP A 92 2.49 3.70 13.15
N ILE A 93 2.88 2.53 12.70
CA ILE A 93 2.40 1.24 13.24
C ILE A 93 2.78 1.11 14.71
N LYS A 94 4.03 1.38 15.06
CA LYS A 94 4.53 1.34 16.45
C LYS A 94 3.74 2.27 17.36
N LYS A 95 3.51 3.50 16.91
CA LYS A 95 2.73 4.49 17.65
C LYS A 95 1.30 4.01 17.89
N GLU A 96 0.65 3.46 16.86
CA GLU A 96 -0.71 2.92 17.01
C GLU A 96 -0.75 1.79 18.05
N LEU A 97 0.22 0.87 18.02
CA LEU A 97 0.32 -0.22 18.98
C LEU A 97 0.56 0.29 20.42
N ALA A 98 1.38 1.35 20.57
CA ALA A 98 1.74 1.89 21.88
C ALA A 98 0.64 2.74 22.51
N ASP A 99 -0.06 3.56 21.71
CA ASP A 99 -0.95 4.60 22.19
C ASP A 99 -2.44 4.20 22.17
N ASN A 100 -2.80 3.14 21.45
CA ASN A 100 -4.18 2.69 21.31
C ASN A 100 -4.52 1.58 22.33
N GLU A 101 -5.05 1.98 23.48
CA GLU A 101 -5.45 1.04 24.55
C GLU A 101 -6.54 0.08 24.08
N ASP A 102 -7.58 0.57 23.36
CA ASP A 102 -8.66 -0.27 22.84
C ASP A 102 -8.11 -1.40 21.96
N LEU A 103 -7.11 -1.09 21.13
CA LEU A 103 -6.43 -2.06 20.27
C LEU A 103 -5.65 -3.09 21.13
N SER A 104 -4.87 -2.62 22.09
CA SER A 104 -4.01 -3.49 22.90
C SER A 104 -4.83 -4.45 23.75
N GLU A 105 -5.96 -4.00 24.31
CA GLU A 105 -6.88 -4.83 25.10
C GLU A 105 -7.64 -5.83 24.24
N LEU A 106 -8.19 -5.35 23.11
CA LEU A 106 -8.97 -6.20 22.20
C LEU A 106 -8.16 -7.41 21.69
N PHE A 107 -6.88 -7.19 21.37
CA PHE A 107 -6.03 -8.23 20.80
C PHE A 107 -5.16 -8.95 21.84
N GLY A 108 -5.17 -8.54 23.11
CA GLY A 108 -4.37 -9.16 24.18
C GLY A 108 -2.88 -9.02 23.91
N LEU A 109 -2.40 -7.79 23.66
CA LEU A 109 -0.97 -7.53 23.51
C LEU A 109 -0.29 -7.56 24.89
N ALA A 110 0.85 -8.23 24.98
CA ALA A 110 1.61 -8.32 26.22
C ALA A 110 2.09 -6.95 26.69
N LYS A 111 1.93 -6.68 27.99
CA LYS A 111 2.38 -5.44 28.63
C LYS A 111 3.57 -5.71 29.54
N ASP A 112 4.42 -4.71 29.68
CA ASP A 112 5.53 -4.74 30.64
C ASP A 112 5.05 -4.44 32.08
N HIS A 113 6.00 -4.38 33.02
CA HIS A 113 5.72 -4.08 34.43
C HIS A 113 5.18 -2.67 34.69
N LYS A 114 5.25 -1.78 33.69
CA LYS A 114 4.70 -0.41 33.73
C LYS A 114 3.34 -0.32 33.03
N GLY A 115 2.82 -1.42 32.50
CA GLY A 115 1.57 -1.47 31.75
C GLY A 115 1.69 -0.98 30.29
N GLN A 116 2.91 -0.78 29.81
CA GLN A 116 3.16 -0.40 28.41
C GLN A 116 3.31 -1.63 27.53
N ILE A 117 3.03 -1.52 26.24
CA ILE A 117 3.21 -2.63 25.29
C ILE A 117 4.65 -3.14 25.33
N LYS A 118 4.78 -4.44 25.48
CA LYS A 118 6.09 -5.12 25.54
C LYS A 118 6.61 -5.35 24.12
N PHE A 119 7.59 -4.56 23.71
CA PHE A 119 8.37 -4.81 22.51
C PHE A 119 9.53 -5.77 22.81
N ILE A 120 9.53 -6.95 22.18
CA ILE A 120 10.64 -7.93 22.29
C ILE A 120 11.87 -7.41 21.54
N LYS A 121 11.64 -6.71 20.44
CA LYS A 121 12.64 -5.97 19.70
C LYS A 121 12.06 -4.62 19.28
N GLU A 122 12.86 -3.59 19.43
CA GLU A 122 12.47 -2.23 19.14
C GLU A 122 13.67 -1.47 18.60
N THR A 123 13.70 -1.27 17.28
CA THR A 123 14.63 -0.39 16.59
C THR A 123 13.86 0.53 15.64
N GLU A 124 14.53 1.44 14.96
CA GLU A 124 13.88 2.33 13.98
C GLU A 124 13.22 1.55 12.82
N SER A 125 13.87 0.46 12.38
CA SER A 125 13.45 -0.30 11.18
C SER A 125 13.01 -1.74 11.46
N ASP A 126 12.89 -2.15 12.74
CA ASP A 126 12.61 -3.55 13.08
C ASP A 126 11.91 -3.65 14.44
N LEU A 127 10.70 -4.18 14.43
CA LEU A 127 9.80 -4.28 15.56
C LEU A 127 9.34 -5.72 15.74
N ILE A 128 9.42 -6.26 16.98
CA ILE A 128 8.80 -7.53 17.35
C ILE A 128 7.89 -7.28 18.55
N VAL A 129 6.64 -7.70 18.41
CA VAL A 129 5.58 -7.54 19.40
C VAL A 129 5.09 -8.91 19.85
N GLU A 130 4.75 -9.03 21.12
CA GLU A 130 4.27 -10.25 21.74
C GLU A 130 2.83 -10.09 22.20
N PHE A 131 2.02 -11.13 22.04
CA PHE A 131 0.70 -11.27 22.66
C PHE A 131 0.84 -11.93 24.05
N GLU A 132 -0.18 -11.79 24.89
CA GLU A 132 -0.20 -12.41 26.23
C GLU A 132 -0.04 -13.93 26.22
N ASP A 133 -0.45 -14.59 25.14
CA ASP A 133 -0.30 -16.05 24.97
C ASP A 133 1.08 -16.46 24.41
N GLY A 134 2.01 -15.52 24.26
CA GLY A 134 3.38 -15.77 23.78
C GLY A 134 3.51 -15.82 22.25
N HIS A 135 2.41 -15.66 21.49
CA HIS A 135 2.50 -15.49 20.03
C HIS A 135 3.21 -14.17 19.70
N GLN A 136 4.00 -14.16 18.65
CA GLN A 136 4.75 -12.96 18.24
C GLN A 136 4.56 -12.66 16.77
N PHE A 137 4.61 -11.38 16.44
CA PHE A 137 4.75 -10.91 15.07
C PHE A 137 5.90 -9.93 14.93
N ARG A 138 6.42 -9.81 13.70
CA ARG A 138 7.52 -8.93 13.36
C ARG A 138 7.13 -8.01 12.23
N VAL A 139 7.57 -6.76 12.29
CA VAL A 139 7.49 -5.78 11.19
C VAL A 139 8.89 -5.23 10.93
N MET A 140 9.31 -5.24 9.68
CA MET A 140 10.57 -4.61 9.25
C MET A 140 10.31 -3.60 8.17
N ALA A 141 11.11 -2.52 8.19
CA ALA A 141 11.14 -1.50 7.15
C ALA A 141 12.46 -1.57 6.34
N LYS A 142 12.36 -1.43 5.02
CA LYS A 142 13.48 -1.40 4.08
C LYS A 142 13.23 -0.39 2.98
N GLY A 143 14.30 0.25 2.51
CA GLY A 143 14.28 1.00 1.28
C GLY A 143 14.39 0.11 0.04
N SER A 144 13.99 0.64 -1.10
CA SER A 144 14.18 -0.01 -2.40
C SER A 144 15.67 -0.29 -2.66
N GLU A 145 15.94 -1.31 -3.45
CA GLU A 145 17.30 -1.80 -3.80
C GLU A 145 18.16 -2.26 -2.62
N GLN A 146 17.69 -2.18 -1.37
CA GLN A 146 18.44 -2.71 -0.22
C GLN A 146 18.52 -4.24 -0.25
N LYS A 147 19.46 -4.77 0.53
CA LYS A 147 19.66 -6.22 0.65
C LYS A 147 18.50 -6.88 1.40
N VAL A 148 17.72 -7.67 0.68
CA VAL A 148 16.58 -8.45 1.21
C VAL A 148 16.77 -9.96 1.08
N ARG A 149 17.73 -10.40 0.26
CA ARG A 149 18.03 -11.83 0.09
C ARG A 149 18.50 -12.44 1.41
N GLY A 150 17.91 -13.58 1.77
CA GLY A 150 18.26 -14.29 3.03
C GLY A 150 17.61 -13.71 4.28
N LEU A 151 16.67 -12.77 4.14
CA LEU A 151 15.94 -12.22 5.27
C LEU A 151 15.14 -13.33 5.97
N LYS A 152 15.40 -13.50 7.28
CA LYS A 152 14.79 -14.53 8.11
C LYS A 152 14.54 -14.01 9.53
N TRP A 153 13.58 -14.66 10.20
CA TRP A 153 13.33 -14.55 11.62
C TRP A 153 13.16 -15.96 12.19
N GLY A 154 14.23 -16.51 12.77
CA GLY A 154 14.32 -17.94 13.00
C GLY A 154 14.24 -18.72 11.69
N SER A 155 13.28 -19.62 11.59
CA SER A 155 12.98 -20.37 10.34
C SER A 155 12.02 -19.64 9.40
N LYS A 156 11.39 -18.53 9.83
CA LYS A 156 10.37 -17.82 9.06
C LYS A 156 10.99 -16.81 8.10
N ARG A 157 10.37 -16.67 6.92
CA ARG A 157 10.59 -15.59 5.98
C ARG A 157 9.40 -14.62 6.04
N PRO A 158 9.51 -13.39 5.47
CA PRO A 158 8.36 -12.50 5.37
C PRO A 158 7.17 -13.20 4.69
N ASP A 159 6.04 -13.27 5.38
CA ASP A 159 4.79 -13.83 4.87
C ASP A 159 3.82 -12.75 4.38
N LEU A 160 4.17 -11.47 4.63
CA LEU A 160 3.54 -10.30 4.05
C LEU A 160 4.63 -9.31 3.60
N ILE A 161 4.65 -8.97 2.31
CA ILE A 161 5.46 -7.87 1.77
C ILE A 161 4.51 -6.79 1.30
N VAL A 162 4.66 -5.59 1.85
CA VAL A 162 3.90 -4.40 1.44
C VAL A 162 4.87 -3.38 0.86
N CYS A 163 4.66 -3.04 -0.39
CA CYS A 163 5.44 -2.10 -1.15
C CYS A 163 4.62 -0.83 -1.37
N ASP A 164 5.09 0.29 -0.87
CA ASP A 164 4.38 1.57 -0.95
C ASP A 164 5.26 2.62 -1.62
N ASP A 165 4.78 3.16 -2.76
CA ASP A 165 5.48 4.12 -3.59
C ASP A 165 6.97 3.74 -3.75
N LEU A 166 7.22 2.55 -4.37
CA LEU A 166 8.57 1.98 -4.52
C LEU A 166 9.50 2.75 -5.44
N GLU A 167 8.94 3.49 -6.39
CA GLU A 167 9.63 4.20 -7.45
C GLU A 167 9.59 5.70 -7.20
N ASN A 168 10.64 6.38 -7.60
CA ASN A 168 10.74 7.83 -7.63
C ASN A 168 11.13 8.32 -9.03
N ASP A 169 11.13 9.65 -9.25
CA ASP A 169 11.43 10.25 -10.54
C ASP A 169 12.81 9.86 -11.07
N GLU A 170 13.83 9.75 -10.20
CA GLU A 170 15.19 9.35 -10.63
C GLU A 170 15.21 7.94 -11.20
N ILE A 171 14.42 7.02 -10.63
CA ILE A 171 14.35 5.63 -11.11
C ILE A 171 13.59 5.59 -12.42
N VAL A 172 12.43 6.29 -12.51
CA VAL A 172 11.53 6.15 -13.65
C VAL A 172 11.99 6.90 -14.89
N LEU A 173 12.75 7.99 -14.76
CA LEU A 173 13.25 8.76 -15.91
C LEU A 173 14.42 8.08 -16.61
N ASN A 174 15.21 7.23 -15.93
CA ASN A 174 16.36 6.57 -16.50
C ASN A 174 16.07 5.10 -16.84
N ARG A 175 16.20 4.71 -18.12
CA ARG A 175 15.91 3.35 -18.59
C ARG A 175 16.74 2.27 -17.87
N ASP A 176 18.04 2.48 -17.73
CA ASP A 176 18.93 1.47 -17.11
C ASP A 176 18.57 1.30 -15.61
N ARG A 177 18.20 2.39 -14.94
CA ARG A 177 17.72 2.33 -13.55
C ARG A 177 16.41 1.59 -13.44
N ARG A 178 15.43 1.82 -14.34
CA ARG A 178 14.18 1.06 -14.36
C ARG A 178 14.42 -0.44 -14.54
N GLU A 179 15.30 -0.83 -15.49
CA GLU A 179 15.64 -2.23 -15.73
C GLU A 179 16.35 -2.87 -14.53
N LYS A 180 17.30 -2.17 -13.92
CA LYS A 180 18.00 -2.63 -12.70
C LYS A 180 16.99 -2.80 -11.54
N PHE A 181 16.11 -1.84 -11.37
CA PHE A 181 15.08 -1.86 -10.34
C PHE A 181 14.10 -3.05 -10.52
N LYS A 182 13.61 -3.28 -11.73
CA LYS A 182 12.78 -4.45 -12.05
C LYS A 182 13.51 -5.78 -11.76
N LYS A 183 14.80 -5.88 -12.10
CA LYS A 183 15.61 -7.06 -11.77
C LYS A 183 15.75 -7.27 -10.26
N TRP A 184 15.92 -6.21 -9.49
CA TRP A 184 15.94 -6.31 -8.03
C TRP A 184 14.57 -6.74 -7.47
N PHE A 185 13.49 -6.14 -7.94
CA PHE A 185 12.14 -6.45 -7.49
C PHE A 185 11.78 -7.93 -7.73
N PHE A 186 11.90 -8.40 -8.97
CA PHE A 186 11.54 -9.78 -9.32
C PHE A 186 12.61 -10.81 -8.92
N GLY A 187 13.87 -10.43 -8.85
CA GLY A 187 14.98 -11.34 -8.57
C GLY A 187 15.44 -11.39 -7.11
N ALA A 188 15.05 -10.43 -6.28
CA ALA A 188 15.44 -10.38 -4.88
C ALA A 188 14.28 -10.17 -3.93
N LEU A 189 13.44 -9.12 -4.13
CA LEU A 189 12.37 -8.78 -3.20
C LEU A 189 11.24 -9.82 -3.23
N VAL A 190 10.64 -10.07 -4.37
CA VAL A 190 9.54 -11.03 -4.49
C VAL A 190 9.95 -12.45 -4.01
N PRO A 191 11.13 -12.97 -4.36
CA PRO A 191 11.59 -14.28 -3.90
C PRO A 191 11.99 -14.34 -2.42
N CYS A 192 12.16 -13.21 -1.70
CA CYS A 192 12.51 -13.26 -0.28
C CYS A 192 11.34 -13.68 0.62
N ARG A 193 10.10 -13.67 0.09
CA ARG A 193 8.89 -14.06 0.83
C ARG A 193 8.90 -15.54 1.21
N ALA A 194 8.07 -15.89 2.20
CA ALA A 194 7.69 -17.26 2.50
C ALA A 194 6.94 -17.90 1.32
N GLU A 195 6.89 -19.23 1.26
CA GLU A 195 6.21 -19.94 0.17
C GLU A 195 4.73 -19.55 0.05
N ASN A 196 4.03 -19.46 1.19
CA ASN A 196 2.64 -18.99 1.28
C ASN A 196 2.51 -17.47 1.45
N GLY A 197 3.61 -16.74 1.33
CA GLY A 197 3.65 -15.30 1.50
C GLY A 197 2.95 -14.55 0.37
N VAL A 198 2.46 -13.36 0.69
CA VAL A 198 1.77 -12.47 -0.24
C VAL A 198 2.55 -11.17 -0.45
N VAL A 199 2.40 -10.58 -1.63
CA VAL A 199 2.99 -9.28 -1.97
C VAL A 199 1.87 -8.32 -2.35
N ARG A 200 1.90 -7.14 -1.76
CA ARG A 200 0.96 -6.04 -2.00
C ARG A 200 1.76 -4.82 -2.44
N VAL A 201 1.53 -4.37 -3.66
CA VAL A 201 2.17 -3.17 -4.21
C VAL A 201 1.13 -2.09 -4.35
N VAL A 202 1.35 -0.95 -3.73
CA VAL A 202 0.50 0.22 -3.89
C VAL A 202 1.33 1.43 -4.28
N GLY A 203 0.78 2.30 -5.10
CA GLY A 203 1.51 3.50 -5.54
C GLY A 203 0.73 4.32 -6.54
N THR A 204 1.42 5.30 -7.10
CA THR A 204 0.97 6.13 -8.23
C THR A 204 1.82 5.77 -9.45
N VAL A 205 1.21 5.72 -10.64
CA VAL A 205 1.94 5.42 -11.88
C VAL A 205 2.70 6.67 -12.32
N LEU A 206 4.03 6.63 -12.18
CA LEU A 206 4.90 7.77 -12.48
C LEU A 206 5.41 7.79 -13.94
N HIS A 207 5.44 6.65 -14.63
CA HIS A 207 5.95 6.53 -15.98
C HIS A 207 5.32 5.33 -16.70
N LEU A 208 5.18 5.39 -18.03
CA LEU A 208 4.62 4.30 -18.83
C LEU A 208 5.40 2.98 -18.72
N ASP A 209 6.72 3.05 -18.52
CA ASP A 209 7.58 1.87 -18.29
C ASP A 209 8.04 1.75 -16.82
N SER A 210 7.30 2.31 -15.85
CA SER A 210 7.53 2.05 -14.42
C SER A 210 7.19 0.62 -14.03
N LEU A 211 7.76 0.13 -12.92
CA LEU A 211 7.40 -1.19 -12.39
C LEU A 211 5.90 -1.29 -12.14
N LEU A 212 5.32 -0.29 -11.45
CA LEU A 212 3.90 -0.31 -11.11
C LEU A 212 3.02 -0.39 -12.37
N ASN A 213 3.33 0.41 -13.41
CA ASN A 213 2.57 0.35 -14.65
C ASN A 213 2.72 -0.99 -15.37
N ASN A 214 3.91 -1.62 -15.30
CA ASN A 214 4.11 -2.97 -15.85
C ASN A 214 3.34 -4.07 -15.11
N LEU A 215 2.88 -3.81 -13.89
CA LEU A 215 1.99 -4.70 -13.14
C LEU A 215 0.51 -4.43 -13.43
N MET A 216 0.17 -3.32 -14.09
CA MET A 216 -1.20 -2.91 -14.40
C MET A 216 -1.74 -3.57 -15.67
N PRO A 217 -3.08 -3.58 -15.87
CA PRO A 217 -3.69 -3.96 -17.13
C PRO A 217 -3.21 -3.08 -18.28
N VAL A 218 -3.00 -3.67 -19.45
CA VAL A 218 -2.68 -2.93 -20.67
C VAL A 218 -3.98 -2.37 -21.25
N GLU A 219 -4.07 -1.06 -21.40
CA GLU A 219 -5.30 -0.37 -21.84
C GLU A 219 -5.78 -0.80 -23.25
N TYR A 220 -4.83 -1.19 -24.11
CA TYR A 220 -5.13 -1.66 -25.46
C TYR A 220 -5.40 -3.16 -25.54
N ASP A 221 -5.32 -3.86 -24.43
CA ASP A 221 -5.64 -5.27 -24.39
C ASP A 221 -7.16 -5.48 -24.51
N LYS A 222 -7.57 -6.27 -25.48
CA LYS A 222 -9.00 -6.60 -25.67
C LYS A 222 -9.66 -7.26 -24.47
N GLN A 223 -8.86 -7.79 -23.55
CA GLN A 223 -9.32 -8.38 -22.30
C GLN A 223 -9.40 -7.37 -21.14
N THR A 224 -8.99 -6.11 -21.37
CA THR A 224 -9.10 -5.07 -20.38
C THR A 224 -10.55 -4.57 -20.32
N VAL A 225 -11.06 -4.49 -19.11
CA VAL A 225 -12.42 -4.00 -18.83
C VAL A 225 -12.31 -2.62 -18.18
N PHE A 226 -13.09 -1.68 -18.68
CA PHE A 226 -13.20 -0.34 -18.14
C PHE A 226 -14.53 -0.20 -17.40
N GLU A 227 -14.46 0.29 -16.19
CA GLU A 227 -15.56 0.90 -15.46
C GLU A 227 -15.20 2.36 -15.20
N ASP A 228 -16.16 3.23 -14.89
CA ASP A 228 -16.02 4.70 -14.83
C ASP A 228 -14.67 5.25 -14.33
N LEU A 229 -14.17 4.72 -13.22
CA LEU A 229 -12.93 5.19 -12.58
C LEU A 229 -11.82 4.13 -12.54
N LYS A 230 -12.01 2.97 -13.15
CA LYS A 230 -11.14 1.81 -12.98
C LYS A 230 -10.79 1.14 -14.31
N VAL A 231 -9.60 0.60 -14.33
CA VAL A 231 -9.14 -0.30 -15.40
C VAL A 231 -8.64 -1.59 -14.76
N TYR A 232 -9.15 -2.73 -15.17
CA TYR A 232 -8.68 -4.04 -14.72
C TYR A 232 -8.68 -5.05 -15.86
N SER A 233 -7.84 -6.08 -15.74
CA SER A 233 -7.66 -7.11 -16.76
C SER A 233 -8.38 -8.40 -16.40
N ASN A 234 -9.02 -9.03 -17.39
CA ASN A 234 -9.57 -10.39 -17.29
C ASN A 234 -8.52 -11.47 -17.55
N ARG A 235 -7.28 -11.10 -17.89
CA ARG A 235 -6.21 -12.06 -18.10
C ARG A 235 -5.95 -12.90 -16.85
N ARG A 236 -5.62 -14.15 -17.04
CA ARG A 236 -4.89 -14.94 -16.06
C ARG A 236 -3.46 -14.42 -16.00
N THR A 237 -3.20 -13.54 -15.09
CA THR A 237 -1.85 -13.05 -14.77
C THR A 237 -1.48 -13.51 -13.36
N LEU A 238 -0.19 -13.56 -13.06
CA LEU A 238 0.28 -13.82 -11.71
C LEU A 238 -0.12 -12.68 -10.76
N TRP A 239 -0.27 -11.47 -11.29
CA TRP A 239 -0.65 -10.26 -10.57
C TRP A 239 -2.12 -9.94 -10.79
N LYS A 240 -2.86 -9.83 -9.70
CA LYS A 240 -4.18 -9.20 -9.69
C LYS A 240 -3.98 -7.71 -9.54
N SER A 241 -4.36 -6.94 -10.53
CA SER A 241 -4.06 -5.50 -10.53
C SER A 241 -5.28 -4.67 -10.89
N ILE A 242 -5.31 -3.46 -10.34
CA ILE A 242 -6.34 -2.47 -10.60
C ILE A 242 -5.74 -1.07 -10.56
N LYS A 243 -6.20 -0.21 -11.49
CA LYS A 243 -5.80 1.18 -11.60
C LYS A 243 -7.02 2.08 -11.46
N TYR A 244 -6.90 3.11 -10.63
CA TYR A 244 -7.94 4.09 -10.35
C TYR A 244 -7.57 5.47 -10.84
N MET A 245 -8.59 6.24 -11.23
CA MET A 245 -8.52 7.68 -11.45
C MET A 245 -9.24 8.39 -10.30
N ALA A 246 -8.80 9.59 -9.95
CA ALA A 246 -9.44 10.40 -8.91
C ALA A 246 -10.83 10.92 -9.32
N HIS A 247 -11.03 11.11 -10.60
CA HIS A 247 -12.31 11.50 -11.18
C HIS A 247 -12.43 11.03 -12.62
N THR A 248 -13.65 10.98 -13.14
CA THR A 248 -13.92 10.69 -14.56
C THR A 248 -13.42 11.84 -15.45
N ARG A 249 -13.05 11.54 -16.70
CA ARG A 249 -12.54 12.56 -17.64
C ARG A 249 -13.55 13.65 -17.95
N ASP A 250 -14.83 13.36 -17.87
CA ASP A 250 -15.93 14.32 -18.06
C ASP A 250 -16.30 15.10 -16.79
N TRP A 251 -15.56 14.89 -15.70
CA TRP A 251 -15.78 15.55 -14.41
C TRP A 251 -17.16 15.29 -13.77
N THR A 252 -17.75 14.13 -13.99
CA THR A 252 -19.07 13.79 -13.44
C THR A 252 -19.00 13.01 -12.13
N VAL A 253 -17.94 12.19 -11.93
CA VAL A 253 -17.81 11.32 -10.77
C VAL A 253 -16.44 11.49 -10.13
N ALA A 254 -16.40 11.64 -8.81
CA ALA A 254 -15.19 11.60 -7.99
C ALA A 254 -15.03 10.25 -7.30
N LEU A 255 -13.80 9.77 -7.16
CA LEU A 255 -13.48 8.51 -6.50
C LEU A 255 -13.80 8.55 -4.99
N TRP A 256 -13.57 9.69 -4.35
CA TRP A 256 -13.85 9.93 -2.93
C TRP A 256 -14.44 11.32 -2.70
N PRO A 257 -15.72 11.53 -3.08
CA PRO A 257 -16.33 12.85 -3.10
C PRO A 257 -16.42 13.53 -1.73
N ALA A 258 -16.52 12.74 -0.64
CA ALA A 258 -16.58 13.27 0.73
C ALA A 258 -15.24 13.87 1.22
N TYR A 259 -14.13 13.51 0.59
CA TYR A 259 -12.78 13.95 0.98
C TYR A 259 -12.06 14.73 -0.11
N LYS A 260 -12.32 14.41 -1.38
CA LYS A 260 -11.78 15.03 -2.57
C LYS A 260 -12.91 15.35 -3.55
N PRO A 261 -13.68 16.43 -3.30
CA PRO A 261 -14.79 16.82 -4.18
C PRO A 261 -14.28 17.27 -5.56
N LEU A 262 -15.11 17.11 -6.59
CA LEU A 262 -14.77 17.48 -7.98
C LEU A 262 -14.34 18.93 -8.12
N GLU A 263 -14.98 19.85 -7.40
CA GLU A 263 -14.67 21.28 -7.44
C GLU A 263 -13.23 21.56 -6.98
N GLU A 264 -12.78 20.93 -5.87
CA GLU A 264 -11.40 21.07 -5.39
C GLU A 264 -10.39 20.55 -6.42
N MET A 265 -10.68 19.36 -6.99
CA MET A 265 -9.81 18.76 -8.00
C MET A 265 -9.78 19.57 -9.28
N ARG A 266 -10.90 20.22 -9.67
CA ARG A 266 -10.97 21.09 -10.84
C ARG A 266 -10.16 22.36 -10.65
N ASN A 267 -10.28 22.99 -9.48
CA ASN A 267 -9.46 24.14 -9.12
C ASN A 267 -7.96 23.80 -9.15
N MET A 268 -7.59 22.63 -8.65
CA MET A 268 -6.22 22.12 -8.72
C MET A 268 -5.77 21.89 -10.17
N TYR A 269 -6.61 21.31 -11.01
CA TYR A 269 -6.32 21.10 -12.42
C TYR A 269 -6.09 22.43 -13.15
N ASP A 270 -6.99 23.40 -12.96
CA ASP A 270 -6.89 24.72 -13.59
C ASP A 270 -5.61 25.46 -13.17
N ASP A 271 -5.23 25.34 -11.89
CA ASP A 271 -3.97 25.90 -11.39
C ASP A 271 -2.74 25.23 -12.03
N TYR A 272 -2.71 23.91 -12.11
CA TYR A 272 -1.61 23.17 -12.77
C TYR A 272 -1.55 23.46 -14.26
N PHE A 273 -2.71 23.49 -14.92
CA PHE A 273 -2.80 23.80 -16.36
C PHE A 273 -2.27 25.20 -16.66
N SER A 274 -2.61 26.21 -15.84
CA SER A 274 -2.13 27.59 -16.00
C SER A 274 -0.61 27.72 -15.88
N LYS A 275 0.03 26.77 -15.17
CA LYS A 275 1.49 26.71 -14.97
C LYS A 275 2.21 25.81 -15.98
N GLY A 276 1.49 25.20 -16.93
CA GLY A 276 2.06 24.23 -17.87
C GLY A 276 2.41 22.88 -17.26
N LEU A 277 1.78 22.51 -16.11
CA LEU A 277 2.02 21.30 -15.34
C LEU A 277 0.85 20.29 -15.43
N SER A 278 0.11 20.32 -16.51
CA SER A 278 -1.03 19.40 -16.70
C SER A 278 -0.62 17.93 -16.70
N ASP A 279 0.57 17.62 -17.21
CA ASP A 279 1.19 16.29 -17.17
C ASP A 279 1.33 15.74 -15.75
N VAL A 280 1.79 16.58 -14.82
CA VAL A 280 1.87 16.23 -13.38
C VAL A 280 0.49 15.90 -12.81
N TYR A 281 -0.53 16.70 -13.18
CA TYR A 281 -1.90 16.41 -12.75
C TYR A 281 -2.41 15.07 -13.28
N TYR A 282 -2.19 14.78 -14.56
CA TYR A 282 -2.59 13.51 -15.18
C TYR A 282 -1.87 12.32 -14.54
N GLN A 283 -0.59 12.47 -14.26
CA GLN A 283 0.19 11.46 -13.56
C GLN A 283 -0.35 11.18 -12.15
N GLU A 284 -0.47 12.23 -11.33
CA GLU A 284 -0.77 12.11 -9.90
C GLU A 284 -2.24 11.80 -9.60
N MET A 285 -3.15 12.35 -10.39
CA MET A 285 -4.59 12.24 -10.15
C MET A 285 -5.28 11.19 -11.03
N LEU A 286 -4.77 10.95 -12.24
CA LEU A 286 -5.42 10.02 -13.17
C LEU A 286 -4.60 8.75 -13.44
N ASN A 287 -3.41 8.60 -12.83
CA ASN A 287 -2.51 7.49 -13.10
C ASN A 287 -2.23 7.31 -14.61
N THR A 288 -2.17 8.43 -15.34
CA THR A 288 -1.99 8.47 -16.78
C THR A 288 -0.79 9.37 -17.10
N PRO A 289 0.46 8.87 -16.90
CA PRO A 289 1.64 9.64 -17.27
C PRO A 289 1.66 9.88 -18.77
N ILE A 290 2.00 11.10 -19.17
CA ILE A 290 2.16 11.49 -20.58
C ILE A 290 3.61 11.23 -20.95
N ASP A 291 3.83 10.56 -22.08
CA ASP A 291 5.18 10.41 -22.64
C ASP A 291 5.50 11.68 -23.43
N GLU A 292 6.41 12.50 -22.91
CA GLU A 292 6.86 13.73 -23.56
C GLU A 292 7.45 13.50 -24.97
N SER A 293 7.86 12.27 -25.28
CA SER A 293 8.37 11.92 -26.60
C SER A 293 7.28 11.83 -27.68
N ASN A 294 6.00 11.84 -27.28
CA ASN A 294 4.82 11.76 -28.17
C ASN A 294 3.89 12.97 -28.05
N ALA A 295 4.32 14.05 -27.39
CA ALA A 295 3.55 15.29 -27.26
C ALA A 295 3.85 16.27 -28.39
#